data_34b4568ed415e0106c9daf041dd98225
#
_entry.id   34b4568ed415e0106c9daf041dd98225
#
_cell.length_a   1.000
_cell.length_b   1.000
_cell.length_c   1.000
_cell.angle_alpha   90.00
_cell.angle_beta   90.00
_cell.angle_gamma   90.00
#
_symmetry.space_group_name_H-M   'P 1'
#
loop_
_entity.id
_entity.type
_entity.pdbx_description
1 polymer ?
#
loop_
_entity_poly.entity_id
_entity_poly.type
_entity_poly.pdbx_seq_one_letter_code
_entity_poly.pdbx_strand_id
1 'polypeptide(L)'
;MYFRLLFHEHFSIILWGSQMYTNNAYLNNSTIDRKDKSKPLVVTMCGTYKLYTHPKLPTWRPRGRVDFQLIFIAAGKAHFHFDNDEEETIVHAGHMVLYRPREPQKYEYYAKDQTEVYWVHFTGNNVTNLLRSYGLTNDKRVFHCGS
;
A
#
# COMPACT_ATOMS: atom_id res chain seq x y z
N MET A 1 5.57 -25.67 26.44
CA MET A 1 6.90 -25.90 25.85
C MET A 1 6.94 -25.64 24.32
N TYR A 2 5.90 -25.96 23.58
CA TYR A 2 5.80 -25.72 22.13
C TYR A 2 5.70 -24.23 21.70
N PHE A 3 5.12 -23.39 22.52
CA PHE A 3 4.96 -21.98 22.23
C PHE A 3 6.27 -21.17 22.24
N ARG A 4 7.25 -21.63 23.01
CA ARG A 4 8.57 -21.00 23.14
C ARG A 4 9.51 -21.34 21.97
N LEU A 5 9.33 -22.48 21.34
CA LEU A 5 10.10 -22.92 20.18
C LEU A 5 9.67 -22.17 18.90
N LEU A 6 8.37 -21.95 18.71
CA LEU A 6 7.85 -21.19 17.56
C LEU A 6 8.29 -19.72 17.57
N PHE A 7 8.39 -19.11 18.74
CA PHE A 7 8.91 -17.74 18.88
C PHE A 7 10.42 -17.65 18.62
N HIS A 8 11.15 -18.71 18.95
CA HIS A 8 12.60 -18.76 18.72
C HIS A 8 12.94 -19.02 17.25
N GLU A 9 12.18 -19.83 16.57
CA GLU A 9 12.36 -20.09 15.14
C GLU A 9 11.98 -18.87 14.29
N HIS A 10 10.92 -18.15 14.66
CA HIS A 10 10.57 -16.88 13.98
C HIS A 10 11.64 -15.81 14.18
N PHE A 11 12.23 -15.73 15.36
CA PHE A 11 13.32 -14.79 15.64
C PHE A 11 14.62 -15.16 14.90
N SER A 12 14.88 -16.46 14.73
CA SER A 12 16.04 -16.94 13.98
C SER A 12 15.92 -16.73 12.47
N ILE A 13 14.72 -16.85 11.90
CA ILE A 13 14.44 -16.52 10.48
C ILE A 13 14.63 -15.02 10.22
N ILE A 14 14.34 -14.17 11.22
CA ILE A 14 14.58 -12.73 11.15
C ILE A 14 16.07 -12.37 11.05
N LEU A 15 16.97 -13.24 11.47
CA LEU A 15 18.42 -12.99 11.47
C LEU A 15 19.15 -13.47 10.21
N TRP A 16 18.57 -14.30 9.35
CA TRP A 16 19.28 -15.00 8.28
C TRP A 16 18.75 -14.78 6.86
N GLY A 17 17.68 -13.98 6.67
CA GLY A 17 17.11 -13.70 5.37
C GLY A 17 16.90 -12.22 5.09
N SER A 18 16.51 -11.88 3.87
CA SER A 18 16.01 -10.54 3.55
C SER A 18 14.77 -10.27 4.40
N GLN A 19 14.84 -9.25 5.25
CA GLN A 19 13.81 -9.04 6.26
C GLN A 19 12.83 -7.96 5.82
N MET A 20 11.58 -8.35 5.84
CA MET A 20 10.45 -7.46 5.67
C MET A 20 9.33 -7.94 6.60
N TYR A 21 8.80 -7.02 7.39
CA TYR A 21 7.55 -7.28 8.11
C TYR A 21 6.39 -7.04 7.15
N THR A 22 5.44 -7.98 7.14
CA THR A 22 4.18 -7.84 6.41
C THR A 22 3.04 -8.40 7.24
N ASN A 23 1.91 -7.72 7.21
CA ASN A 23 0.66 -8.20 7.80
C ASN A 23 -0.48 -7.74 6.90
N ASN A 24 -1.34 -8.65 6.48
CA ASN A 24 -2.38 -8.38 5.51
C ASN A 24 -3.71 -9.01 5.94
N ALA A 25 -4.79 -8.32 5.64
CA ALA A 25 -6.15 -8.81 5.82
C ALA A 25 -6.94 -8.67 4.51
N TYR A 26 -7.76 -9.68 4.22
CA TYR A 26 -8.52 -9.78 2.98
C TYR A 26 -9.99 -10.09 3.26
N LEU A 27 -10.90 -9.36 2.65
CA LEU A 27 -12.32 -9.66 2.72
C LEU A 27 -12.60 -11.02 2.08
N ASN A 28 -13.25 -11.91 2.84
CA ASN A 28 -13.54 -13.29 2.42
C ASN A 28 -12.29 -14.08 1.98
N ASN A 29 -11.12 -13.79 2.56
CA ASN A 29 -9.84 -14.43 2.23
C ASN A 29 -9.47 -14.33 0.73
N SER A 30 -9.96 -13.32 0.02
CA SER A 30 -9.73 -13.14 -1.42
C SER A 30 -8.70 -12.05 -1.69
N THR A 31 -7.66 -12.38 -2.44
CA THR A 31 -6.63 -11.44 -2.92
C THR A 31 -7.00 -10.79 -4.25
N ILE A 32 -8.14 -11.16 -4.83
CA ILE A 32 -8.60 -10.65 -6.12
C ILE A 32 -9.22 -9.27 -5.92
N ASP A 33 -8.80 -8.30 -6.74
CA ASP A 33 -9.44 -7.00 -6.78
C ASP A 33 -10.87 -7.10 -7.28
N ARG A 34 -11.75 -6.32 -6.67
CA ARG A 34 -13.17 -6.35 -7.02
C ARG A 34 -13.79 -4.96 -7.07
N LYS A 35 -14.80 -4.86 -7.93
CA LYS A 35 -15.67 -3.71 -7.99
C LYS A 35 -17.01 -4.10 -7.37
N ASP A 36 -17.28 -3.59 -6.17
CA ASP A 36 -18.53 -3.81 -5.46
C ASP A 36 -19.23 -2.46 -5.26
N LYS A 37 -20.41 -2.32 -5.83
CA LYS A 37 -21.26 -1.12 -5.71
C LYS A 37 -22.52 -1.36 -4.90
N SER A 38 -22.61 -2.45 -4.18
CA SER A 38 -23.75 -2.79 -3.34
C SER A 38 -23.88 -1.90 -2.11
N LYS A 39 -22.75 -1.28 -1.70
CA LYS A 39 -22.66 -0.40 -0.52
C LYS A 39 -21.93 0.89 -0.87
N PRO A 40 -22.12 1.96 -0.07
CA PRO A 40 -21.40 3.24 -0.27
C PRO A 40 -19.88 3.09 -0.24
N LEU A 41 -19.37 2.28 0.69
CA LEU A 41 -17.95 1.99 0.87
C LEU A 41 -17.77 0.54 1.34
N VAL A 42 -16.84 -0.17 0.71
CA VAL A 42 -16.43 -1.53 1.10
C VAL A 42 -14.91 -1.57 1.10
N VAL A 43 -14.31 -1.88 2.25
CA VAL A 43 -12.87 -2.19 2.33
C VAL A 43 -12.70 -3.65 1.94
N THR A 44 -11.86 -3.92 0.95
CA THR A 44 -11.66 -5.27 0.41
C THR A 44 -10.38 -5.93 0.92
N MET A 45 -9.35 -5.13 1.16
CA MET A 45 -8.10 -5.60 1.75
C MET A 45 -7.31 -4.45 2.35
N CYS A 46 -6.47 -4.75 3.30
CA CYS A 46 -5.53 -3.80 3.87
C CYS A 46 -4.26 -4.51 4.34
N GLY A 47 -3.21 -3.76 4.56
CA GLY A 47 -1.98 -4.34 5.06
C GLY A 47 -0.88 -3.32 5.28
N THR A 48 0.27 -3.85 5.63
CA THR A 48 1.48 -3.08 5.89
C THR A 48 2.71 -3.80 5.36
N TYR A 49 3.70 -3.01 4.96
CA TYR A 49 5.06 -3.46 4.71
C TYR A 49 6.02 -2.58 5.49
N LYS A 50 7.00 -3.22 6.14
CA LYS A 50 8.14 -2.53 6.73
C LYS A 50 9.40 -3.26 6.30
N LEU A 51 10.24 -2.57 5.52
CA LEU A 51 11.46 -3.13 4.97
C LEU A 51 12.62 -2.90 5.94
N TYR A 52 13.30 -3.98 6.31
CA TYR A 52 14.51 -3.93 7.13
C TYR A 52 15.75 -4.13 6.27
N THR A 53 15.90 -5.33 5.71
CA THR A 53 17.04 -5.73 4.86
C THR A 53 16.58 -6.28 3.51
N HIS A 54 15.29 -6.47 3.28
CA HIS A 54 14.76 -6.84 1.97
C HIS A 54 15.06 -5.71 0.97
N PRO A 55 15.94 -5.90 -0.02
CA PRO A 55 16.57 -4.77 -0.71
C PRO A 55 15.57 -3.89 -1.44
N LYS A 56 14.58 -4.50 -2.10
CA LYS A 56 13.61 -3.81 -2.96
C LYS A 56 12.30 -4.57 -3.01
N LEU A 57 11.19 -3.89 -2.82
CA LEU A 57 9.84 -4.42 -3.03
C LEU A 57 9.15 -3.63 -4.15
N PRO A 58 9.14 -4.12 -5.39
CA PRO A 58 8.52 -3.44 -6.52
C PRO A 58 7.04 -3.82 -6.68
N THR A 59 6.27 -2.87 -7.18
CA THR A 59 4.92 -3.10 -7.69
C THR A 59 4.82 -2.57 -9.11
N TRP A 60 4.32 -3.38 -10.02
CA TRP A 60 4.00 -2.98 -11.39
C TRP A 60 2.68 -3.57 -11.83
N ARG A 61 1.70 -2.70 -12.05
CA ARG A 61 0.36 -3.02 -12.55
C ARG A 61 0.00 -2.06 -13.68
N PRO A 62 0.38 -2.37 -14.93
CA PRO A 62 0.21 -1.43 -16.06
C PRO A 62 -1.25 -1.12 -16.41
N ARG A 63 -2.17 -2.00 -16.01
CA ARG A 63 -3.62 -1.79 -16.20
C ARG A 63 -4.33 -1.29 -14.94
N GLY A 64 -3.57 -1.00 -13.88
CA GLY A 64 -4.11 -0.66 -12.58
C GLY A 64 -4.94 -1.78 -11.96
N ARG A 65 -5.80 -1.41 -11.03
CA ARG A 65 -6.76 -2.28 -10.35
C ARG A 65 -8.19 -1.84 -10.68
N VAL A 66 -9.18 -2.65 -10.34
CA VAL A 66 -10.60 -2.27 -10.50
C VAL A 66 -11.16 -1.54 -9.28
N ASP A 67 -10.45 -1.57 -8.16
CA ASP A 67 -10.74 -0.86 -6.91
C ASP A 67 -9.82 0.37 -6.72
N PHE A 68 -10.09 1.13 -5.68
CA PHE A 68 -9.22 2.21 -5.21
C PHE A 68 -8.14 1.64 -4.30
N GLN A 69 -6.97 2.29 -4.29
CA GLN A 69 -5.91 2.00 -3.34
C GLN A 69 -5.40 3.30 -2.72
N LEU A 70 -5.32 3.32 -1.40
CA LEU A 70 -4.66 4.38 -0.64
C LEU A 70 -3.43 3.79 0.05
N ILE A 71 -2.28 4.44 -0.13
CA ILE A 71 -1.00 4.05 0.46
C ILE A 71 -0.53 5.20 1.34
N PHE A 72 -0.35 4.95 2.63
CA PHE A 72 0.23 5.90 3.57
C PHE A 72 1.69 5.54 3.84
N ILE A 73 2.59 6.50 3.67
CA ILE A 73 4.01 6.35 3.96
C ILE A 73 4.21 6.74 5.43
N ALA A 74 4.40 5.73 6.29
CA ALA A 74 4.52 5.92 7.73
C ALA A 74 5.96 6.25 8.16
N ALA A 75 6.97 5.69 7.45
CA ALA A 75 8.38 5.98 7.70
C ALA A 75 9.19 5.92 6.40
N GLY A 76 10.31 6.62 6.39
CA GLY A 76 11.19 6.66 5.24
C GLY A 76 10.59 7.37 4.04
N LYS A 77 10.73 6.76 2.89
CA LYS A 77 10.21 7.26 1.62
C LYS A 77 9.88 6.12 0.66
N ALA A 78 9.07 6.41 -0.35
CA ALA A 78 8.72 5.48 -1.41
C ALA A 78 8.90 6.16 -2.77
N HIS A 79 9.11 5.36 -3.80
CA HIS A 79 9.47 5.81 -5.14
C HIS A 79 8.33 5.45 -6.09
N PHE A 80 7.70 6.47 -6.67
CA PHE A 80 6.54 6.32 -7.56
C PHE A 80 6.85 6.80 -8.97
N HIS A 81 6.29 6.12 -9.96
CA HIS A 81 6.28 6.52 -11.36
C HIS A 81 4.83 6.64 -11.80
N PHE A 82 4.33 7.87 -11.90
CA PHE A 82 2.95 8.12 -12.30
C PHE A 82 2.83 8.18 -13.82
N ASP A 83 1.68 7.80 -14.35
CA ASP A 83 1.32 7.89 -15.78
C ASP A 83 2.28 7.17 -16.74
N ASN A 84 2.94 6.09 -16.27
CA ASN A 84 4.01 5.40 -16.98
C ASN A 84 5.22 6.29 -17.29
N ASP A 85 5.37 7.39 -16.56
CA ASP A 85 6.50 8.27 -16.67
C ASP A 85 7.79 7.58 -16.26
N GLU A 86 8.88 7.89 -16.96
CA GLU A 86 10.22 7.49 -16.55
C GLU A 86 10.69 8.30 -15.34
N GLU A 87 10.07 9.47 -15.12
CA GLU A 87 10.38 10.36 -14.00
C GLU A 87 9.90 9.77 -12.68
N GLU A 88 10.81 9.76 -11.72
CA GLU A 88 10.54 9.26 -10.37
C GLU A 88 10.01 10.38 -9.48
N THR A 89 8.88 10.12 -8.83
CA THR A 89 8.35 10.97 -7.75
C THR A 89 8.65 10.33 -6.42
N ILE A 90 9.44 10.99 -5.59
CA ILE A 90 9.74 10.54 -4.23
C ILE A 90 8.66 11.06 -3.27
N VAL A 91 8.02 10.14 -2.55
CA VAL A 91 7.00 10.46 -1.55
C VAL A 91 7.53 10.10 -0.16
N HIS A 92 7.65 11.10 0.69
CA HIS A 92 8.18 10.97 2.05
C HIS A 92 7.11 10.56 3.06
N ALA A 93 7.55 10.12 4.23
CA ALA A 93 6.69 9.87 5.39
C ALA A 93 5.76 11.08 5.67
N GLY A 94 4.55 10.81 6.18
CA GLY A 94 3.53 11.81 6.40
C GLY A 94 2.68 12.15 5.17
N HIS A 95 2.89 11.43 4.07
CA HIS A 95 2.08 11.59 2.85
C HIS A 95 1.35 10.30 2.52
N MET A 96 0.29 10.43 1.76
CA MET A 96 -0.44 9.31 1.17
C MET A 96 -0.55 9.44 -0.34
N VAL A 97 -0.63 8.31 -1.01
CA VAL A 97 -0.82 8.19 -2.46
C VAL A 97 -2.14 7.50 -2.72
N LEU A 98 -2.97 8.11 -3.54
CA LEU A 98 -4.26 7.57 -3.96
C LEU A 98 -4.19 7.13 -5.42
N TYR A 99 -4.42 5.84 -5.65
CA TYR A 99 -4.70 5.28 -6.97
C TYR A 99 -6.19 5.03 -7.14
N ARG A 100 -6.73 5.52 -8.23
CA ARG A 100 -8.12 5.29 -8.64
C ARG A 100 -8.22 4.05 -9.53
N PRO A 101 -9.41 3.50 -9.73
CA PRO A 101 -9.59 2.36 -10.64
C PRO A 101 -8.99 2.63 -12.02
N ARG A 102 -8.25 1.63 -12.53
CA ARG A 102 -7.59 1.64 -13.85
C ARG A 102 -6.40 2.57 -14.01
N GLU A 103 -5.99 3.27 -12.97
CA GLU A 103 -4.72 4.01 -13.01
C GLU A 103 -3.53 3.04 -12.99
N PRO A 104 -2.57 3.16 -13.93
CA PRO A 104 -1.36 2.36 -13.90
C PRO A 104 -0.60 2.55 -12.58
N GLN A 105 -0.06 1.47 -12.04
CA GLN A 105 0.68 1.49 -10.78
C GLN A 105 2.10 1.00 -11.02
N LYS A 106 3.07 1.86 -10.74
CA LYS A 106 4.49 1.52 -10.75
C LYS A 106 5.15 2.24 -9.59
N TYR A 107 5.60 1.47 -8.59
CA TYR A 107 6.26 2.03 -7.41
C TYR A 107 7.15 0.99 -6.74
N GLU A 108 8.05 1.48 -5.90
CA GLU A 108 9.08 0.67 -5.27
C GLU A 108 9.36 1.16 -3.85
N TYR A 109 9.59 0.19 -2.96
CA TYR A 109 10.07 0.42 -1.61
C TYR A 109 11.47 -0.17 -1.47
N TYR A 110 12.33 0.49 -0.69
CA TYR A 110 13.72 0.07 -0.49
C TYR A 110 14.06 -0.02 1.00
N ALA A 111 14.80 -1.07 1.38
CA ALA A 111 15.29 -1.21 2.75
C ALA A 111 16.24 -0.07 3.15
N LYS A 112 17.08 0.41 2.23
CA LYS A 112 17.98 1.56 2.45
C LYS A 112 17.24 2.84 2.86
N ASP A 113 15.97 2.98 2.48
CA ASP A 113 15.12 4.11 2.82
C ASP A 113 14.32 3.87 4.11
N GLN A 114 14.44 2.69 4.71
CA GLN A 114 13.67 2.23 5.88
C GLN A 114 12.17 2.42 5.69
N THR A 115 11.68 2.08 4.49
CA THR A 115 10.29 2.32 4.10
C THR A 115 9.33 1.50 4.95
N GLU A 116 8.36 2.17 5.51
CA GLU A 116 7.20 1.57 6.18
C GLU A 116 5.93 2.18 5.59
N VAL A 117 5.02 1.33 5.13
CA VAL A 117 3.77 1.74 4.49
C VAL A 117 2.59 0.97 5.04
N TYR A 118 1.45 1.66 5.10
CA TYR A 118 0.14 1.06 5.32
C TYR A 118 -0.69 1.29 4.07
N TRP A 119 -1.45 0.28 3.67
CA TRP A 119 -2.27 0.39 2.47
C TRP A 119 -3.66 -0.20 2.68
N VAL A 120 -4.63 0.33 1.96
CA VAL A 120 -6.01 -0.14 1.97
C VAL A 120 -6.55 -0.12 0.55
N HIS A 121 -7.27 -1.18 0.19
CA HIS A 121 -8.06 -1.26 -1.04
C HIS A 121 -9.54 -1.17 -0.71
N PHE A 122 -10.27 -0.39 -1.48
CA PHE A 122 -11.68 -0.16 -1.24
C PHE A 122 -12.45 0.12 -2.52
N THR A 123 -13.75 -0.10 -2.45
CA THR A 123 -14.69 0.09 -3.55
C THR A 123 -16.03 0.57 -2.97
N GLY A 124 -17.00 0.86 -3.81
CA GLY A 124 -18.34 1.28 -3.37
C GLY A 124 -19.05 2.16 -4.39
N ASN A 125 -20.32 2.43 -4.17
CA ASN A 125 -21.11 3.29 -5.05
C ASN A 125 -20.98 4.78 -4.73
N ASN A 126 -20.41 5.17 -3.57
CA ASN A 126 -20.25 6.56 -3.13
C ASN A 126 -18.80 6.99 -2.86
N VAL A 127 -17.81 6.19 -3.26
CA VAL A 127 -16.38 6.43 -2.98
C VAL A 127 -15.92 7.77 -3.54
N THR A 128 -16.27 8.11 -4.77
CA THR A 128 -15.84 9.36 -5.41
C THR A 128 -16.33 10.60 -4.64
N ASN A 129 -17.58 10.59 -4.18
CA ASN A 129 -18.12 11.69 -3.38
C ASN A 129 -17.46 11.76 -2.01
N LEU A 130 -17.22 10.61 -1.39
CA LEU A 130 -16.54 10.51 -0.12
C LEU A 130 -15.12 11.07 -0.20
N LEU A 131 -14.33 10.66 -1.19
CA LEU A 131 -12.98 11.17 -1.42
C LEU A 131 -12.98 12.69 -1.63
N ARG A 132 -13.91 13.21 -2.43
CA ARG A 132 -14.06 14.65 -2.66
C ARG A 132 -14.40 15.41 -1.36
N SER A 133 -15.25 14.88 -0.52
CA SER A 133 -15.62 15.52 0.76
C SER A 133 -14.42 15.64 1.73
N TYR A 134 -13.41 14.78 1.58
CA TYR A 134 -12.15 14.87 2.33
C TYR A 134 -11.04 15.61 1.58
N GLY A 135 -11.33 16.27 0.47
CA GLY A 135 -10.35 17.02 -0.31
C GLY A 135 -9.40 16.15 -1.15
N LEU A 136 -9.71 14.86 -1.31
CA LEU A 136 -8.95 13.93 -2.15
C LEU A 136 -9.43 14.03 -3.60
N THR A 137 -9.13 15.16 -4.23
CA THR A 137 -9.60 15.54 -5.56
C THR A 137 -8.90 14.80 -6.71
N ASN A 138 -9.51 14.82 -7.90
CA ASN A 138 -9.03 14.02 -9.04
C ASN A 138 -7.77 14.58 -9.71
N ASP A 139 -7.40 15.82 -9.41
CA ASP A 139 -6.23 16.51 -9.95
C ASP A 139 -4.92 16.13 -9.25
N LYS A 140 -5.00 15.39 -8.14
CA LYS A 140 -3.84 15.00 -7.34
C LYS A 140 -3.84 13.51 -7.04
N ARG A 141 -2.64 12.96 -6.88
CA ARG A 141 -2.39 11.60 -6.38
C ARG A 141 -1.69 11.58 -5.04
N VAL A 142 -0.87 12.58 -4.75
CA VAL A 142 -0.10 12.69 -3.51
C VAL A 142 -0.74 13.74 -2.61
N PHE A 143 -1.00 13.38 -1.36
CA PHE A 143 -1.63 14.23 -0.36
C PHE A 143 -0.79 14.22 0.91
N HIS A 144 -0.63 15.40 1.52
CA HIS A 144 -0.02 15.54 2.84
C HIS A 144 -1.06 15.19 3.91
N CYS A 145 -0.69 14.33 4.84
CA CYS A 145 -1.57 13.90 5.94
C CYS A 145 -1.28 14.70 7.20
N GLY A 146 -1.03 15.97 7.15
CA GLY A 146 -0.79 16.87 8.27
C GLY A 146 -0.22 16.23 9.54
N SER A 147 0.73 16.83 10.14
CA SER A 147 1.18 16.50 11.51
C SER A 147 0.48 17.41 12.48
#